data_f4c563dfb2bb8516aac35fec232090c7
#
_entry.id   f4c563dfb2bb8516aac35fec232090c7
#
_cell.length_a   1.000
_cell.length_b   1.000
_cell.length_c   1.000
_cell.angle_alpha   90.00
_cell.angle_beta   90.00
_cell.angle_gamma   90.00
#
_symmetry.space_group_name_H-M   'P 1'
#
loop_
_entity.id
_entity.type
_entity.pdbx_description
1 polymer ?
#
loop_
_entity_poly.entity_id
_entity_poly.type
_entity_poly.pdbx_seq_one_letter_code
_entity_poly.pdbx_strand_id
1 'polypeptide(L)'
;MKNPVRKAIAVSGTTATLSLLFLLTSAMNAWAEDAQGAQDTPVATESAFRTDRINALIAIVVFGAAVLLYTRWAKKGKPLYIRKLAGLDAIEEAVGRATEMGKPVLFIPGLQELDEIETIAGVSILGRVAKITAQYETPLIVPVRYPMVLAAGQDVVEQAYREAGKSDSYNKDTVRYVAGDQMAFAATVNGMLMRERPAANIYMGAFFAESLVIAETGNAAGSIQIAGTARPEQLPFFIAACDYTLMGEELYAASAYLSHEPLLLGGLKGQDLIKVLLVLIVLTGIILMLFSSAETYLSWFRIS
;
A
#
# COMPACT_ATOMS: atom_id res chain seq x y z
N MET A 1 -24.18 -6.41 -33.53
CA MET A 1 -23.45 -5.31 -34.20
C MET A 1 -22.34 -4.84 -33.29
N LYS A 2 -21.08 -5.20 -33.57
CA LYS A 2 -19.92 -4.88 -32.72
C LYS A 2 -19.42 -3.48 -33.12
N ASN A 3 -19.39 -2.59 -32.15
CA ASN A 3 -19.14 -1.16 -32.26
C ASN A 3 -17.67 -0.90 -32.72
N PRO A 4 -17.41 -0.32 -33.91
CA PRO A 4 -16.06 -0.12 -34.47
C PRO A 4 -15.25 0.91 -33.71
N VAL A 5 -15.87 1.77 -32.87
CA VAL A 5 -15.22 2.81 -32.07
C VAL A 5 -14.35 2.22 -30.94
N ARG A 6 -14.71 1.06 -30.37
CA ARG A 6 -13.91 0.39 -29.33
C ARG A 6 -12.59 -0.20 -29.86
N LYS A 7 -12.52 -0.58 -31.13
CA LYS A 7 -11.29 -1.07 -31.77
C LYS A 7 -10.32 0.07 -32.09
N ALA A 8 -10.82 1.24 -32.49
CA ALA A 8 -9.98 2.40 -32.80
C ALA A 8 -9.27 2.98 -31.58
N ILE A 9 -9.93 2.97 -30.40
CA ILE A 9 -9.33 3.49 -29.13
C ILE A 9 -8.25 2.54 -28.58
N ALA A 10 -8.39 1.23 -28.76
CA ALA A 10 -7.39 0.25 -28.35
C ALA A 10 -6.13 0.30 -29.22
N VAL A 11 -6.28 0.55 -30.55
CA VAL A 11 -5.16 0.65 -31.48
C VAL A 11 -4.41 1.98 -31.33
N SER A 12 -5.09 3.08 -30.99
CA SER A 12 -4.42 4.38 -30.76
C SER A 12 -3.59 4.40 -29.45
N GLY A 13 -3.99 3.62 -28.44
CA GLY A 13 -3.23 3.50 -27.18
C GLY A 13 -1.92 2.73 -27.34
N THR A 14 -1.95 1.65 -28.12
CA THR A 14 -0.75 0.83 -28.38
C THR A 14 0.24 1.51 -29.33
N THR A 15 -0.22 2.27 -30.31
CA THR A 15 0.66 3.05 -31.20
C THR A 15 1.29 4.24 -30.50
N ALA A 16 0.60 4.89 -29.56
CA ALA A 16 1.16 5.98 -28.76
C ALA A 16 2.23 5.49 -27.77
N THR A 17 2.06 4.31 -27.18
CA THR A 17 3.08 3.71 -26.31
C THR A 17 4.30 3.23 -27.09
N LEU A 18 4.10 2.65 -28.27
CA LEU A 18 5.20 2.25 -29.17
C LEU A 18 5.97 3.45 -29.72
N SER A 19 5.29 4.54 -30.10
CA SER A 19 5.96 5.77 -30.54
C SER A 19 6.70 6.47 -29.39
N LEU A 20 6.19 6.43 -28.17
CA LEU A 20 6.91 6.95 -27.00
C LEU A 20 8.15 6.11 -26.68
N LEU A 21 8.07 4.79 -26.80
CA LEU A 21 9.21 3.89 -26.64
C LEU A 21 10.28 4.12 -27.73
N PHE A 22 9.83 4.32 -28.98
CA PHE A 22 10.72 4.62 -30.11
C PHE A 22 11.39 6.00 -29.98
N LEU A 23 10.67 7.02 -29.51
CA LEU A 23 11.24 8.34 -29.20
C LEU A 23 12.22 8.30 -28.04
N LEU A 24 11.94 7.51 -26.99
CA LEU A 24 12.88 7.29 -25.90
C LEU A 24 14.15 6.57 -26.35
N THR A 25 14.04 5.55 -27.20
CA THR A 25 15.20 4.82 -27.71
C THR A 25 16.00 5.64 -28.71
N SER A 26 15.37 6.47 -29.57
CA SER A 26 16.07 7.35 -30.51
C SER A 26 16.76 8.52 -29.79
N ALA A 27 16.14 9.07 -28.75
CA ALA A 27 16.80 10.05 -27.87
C ALA A 27 18.01 9.44 -27.14
N MET A 28 17.89 8.18 -26.70
CA MET A 28 19.00 7.44 -26.07
C MET A 28 20.19 7.25 -27.01
N ASN A 29 19.97 6.93 -28.28
CA ASN A 29 21.04 6.74 -29.24
C ASN A 29 21.74 8.06 -29.63
N ALA A 30 21.00 9.16 -29.79
CA ALA A 30 21.58 10.48 -30.06
C ALA A 30 22.48 10.97 -28.91
N TRP A 31 22.16 10.62 -27.66
CA TRP A 31 22.98 10.97 -26.49
C TRP A 31 24.21 10.07 -26.30
N ALA A 32 24.15 8.82 -26.74
CA ALA A 32 25.28 7.90 -26.69
C ALA A 32 26.41 8.33 -27.64
N GLU A 33 26.09 8.96 -28.78
CA GLU A 33 27.05 9.50 -29.72
C GLU A 33 27.74 10.80 -29.19
N ASP A 34 26.98 11.67 -28.51
CA ASP A 34 27.56 12.87 -27.90
C ASP A 34 28.48 12.56 -26.69
N ALA A 35 28.25 11.48 -25.98
CA ALA A 35 29.06 11.06 -24.83
C ALA A 35 30.43 10.51 -25.22
N GLN A 36 30.61 10.04 -26.45
CA GLN A 36 31.91 9.54 -26.96
C GLN A 36 32.85 10.65 -27.48
N GLY A 37 32.34 11.87 -27.71
CA GLY A 37 33.15 13.01 -28.20
C GLY A 37 33.81 13.87 -27.11
N ALA A 38 33.57 13.59 -25.84
CA ALA A 38 34.00 14.45 -24.73
C ALA A 38 35.16 13.87 -23.88
N GLN A 39 36.12 13.20 -24.52
CA GLN A 39 37.39 12.89 -23.85
C GLN A 39 38.43 13.90 -24.33
N ASP A 40 38.72 14.87 -23.52
CA ASP A 40 39.89 15.75 -23.37
C ASP A 40 39.52 17.23 -23.24
N THR A 41 39.24 17.66 -22.01
CA THR A 41 39.74 18.97 -21.50
C THR A 41 39.53 19.06 -19.98
N PRO A 42 40.54 19.47 -19.20
CA PRO A 42 40.41 19.69 -17.76
C PRO A 42 40.12 21.18 -17.48
N VAL A 43 38.92 21.53 -17.24
CA VAL A 43 38.52 22.66 -16.36
C VAL A 43 37.15 22.39 -15.78
N ALA A 44 37.13 22.02 -14.51
CA ALA A 44 35.87 21.83 -13.74
C ALA A 44 35.24 23.18 -13.47
N THR A 45 34.33 23.61 -14.31
CA THR A 45 33.21 24.42 -13.84
C THR A 45 32.20 23.43 -13.26
N GLU A 46 32.08 23.40 -11.93
CA GLU A 46 31.00 22.69 -11.27
C GLU A 46 29.65 23.24 -11.78
N SER A 47 29.11 22.61 -12.80
CA SER A 47 27.75 22.89 -13.23
C SER A 47 26.83 22.42 -12.10
N ALA A 48 25.87 23.25 -11.70
CA ALA A 48 24.88 22.95 -10.66
C ALA A 48 24.07 21.69 -11.00
N PHE A 49 24.18 21.16 -12.21
CA PHE A 49 23.59 19.94 -12.71
C PHE A 49 24.66 18.91 -13.10
N ARG A 50 24.62 17.77 -12.44
CA ARG A 50 25.41 16.60 -12.81
C ARG A 50 24.72 15.91 -14.00
N THR A 51 25.29 16.14 -15.20
CA THR A 51 24.75 15.57 -16.46
C THR A 51 24.86 14.04 -16.53
N ASP A 52 25.80 13.45 -15.76
CA ASP A 52 25.98 12.01 -15.59
C ASP A 52 24.75 11.30 -14.94
N ARG A 53 23.85 12.05 -14.32
CA ARG A 53 22.64 11.53 -13.65
C ARG A 53 21.31 11.94 -14.30
N ILE A 54 21.35 12.37 -15.55
CA ILE A 54 20.12 12.80 -16.25
C ILE A 54 19.06 11.68 -16.33
N ASN A 55 19.51 10.43 -16.37
CA ASN A 55 18.65 9.25 -16.41
C ASN A 55 17.79 9.13 -15.14
N ALA A 56 18.38 9.46 -13.97
CA ALA A 56 17.64 9.51 -12.71
C ALA A 56 16.57 10.63 -12.73
N LEU A 57 16.90 11.79 -13.29
CA LEU A 57 15.96 12.90 -13.44
C LEU A 57 14.79 12.52 -14.36
N ILE A 58 15.07 11.90 -15.50
CA ILE A 58 14.04 11.39 -16.42
C ILE A 58 13.13 10.38 -15.70
N ALA A 59 13.71 9.44 -14.96
CA ALA A 59 12.94 8.46 -14.20
C ALA A 59 12.03 9.12 -13.17
N ILE A 60 12.50 10.13 -12.42
CA ILE A 60 11.69 10.88 -11.44
C ILE A 60 10.56 11.64 -12.13
N VAL A 61 10.82 12.28 -13.27
CA VAL A 61 9.80 13.02 -14.02
C VAL A 61 8.71 12.06 -14.56
N VAL A 62 9.11 10.92 -15.12
CA VAL A 62 8.17 9.90 -15.62
C VAL A 62 7.33 9.34 -14.48
N PHE A 63 7.96 9.04 -13.33
CA PHE A 63 7.27 8.58 -12.14
C PHE A 63 6.25 9.62 -11.64
N GLY A 64 6.68 10.85 -11.44
CA GLY A 64 5.82 11.93 -10.97
C GLY A 64 4.65 12.19 -11.93
N ALA A 65 4.91 12.20 -13.24
CA ALA A 65 3.88 12.37 -14.26
C ALA A 65 2.85 11.22 -14.23
N ALA A 66 3.29 9.98 -14.10
CA ALA A 66 2.40 8.83 -14.01
C ALA A 66 1.46 8.94 -12.79
N VAL A 67 2.01 9.21 -11.60
CA VAL A 67 1.22 9.36 -10.37
C VAL A 67 0.22 10.52 -10.50
N LEU A 68 0.65 11.68 -11.02
CA LEU A 68 -0.20 12.85 -11.19
C LEU A 68 -1.32 12.59 -12.20
N LEU A 69 -1.05 11.91 -13.31
CA LEU A 69 -2.05 11.54 -14.31
C LEU A 69 -3.12 10.62 -13.74
N TYR A 70 -2.71 9.54 -13.06
CA TYR A 70 -3.66 8.60 -12.46
C TYR A 70 -4.46 9.23 -11.32
N THR A 71 -3.83 10.08 -10.51
CA THR A 71 -4.54 10.86 -9.46
C THR A 71 -5.59 11.80 -10.07
N ARG A 72 -5.25 12.47 -11.18
CA ARG A 72 -6.23 13.30 -11.91
C ARG A 72 -7.38 12.47 -12.48
N TRP A 73 -7.10 11.27 -12.99
CA TRP A 73 -8.14 10.38 -13.51
C TRP A 73 -9.04 9.87 -12.39
N ALA A 74 -8.47 9.51 -11.26
CA ALA A 74 -9.23 9.12 -10.07
C ALA A 74 -10.15 10.27 -9.59
N LYS A 75 -9.62 11.49 -9.49
CA LYS A 75 -10.43 12.69 -9.12
C LYS A 75 -11.56 12.99 -10.09
N LYS A 76 -11.43 12.61 -11.37
CA LYS A 76 -12.49 12.75 -12.38
C LYS A 76 -13.51 11.59 -12.34
N GLY A 77 -13.47 10.73 -11.33
CA GLY A 77 -14.40 9.61 -11.16
C GLY A 77 -14.22 8.49 -12.19
N LYS A 78 -13.07 8.39 -12.87
CA LYS A 78 -12.80 7.25 -13.75
C LYS A 78 -12.62 5.99 -12.90
N PRO A 79 -13.33 4.88 -13.19
CA PRO A 79 -13.19 3.65 -12.44
C PRO A 79 -11.77 3.10 -12.64
N LEU A 80 -10.95 3.17 -11.61
CA LEU A 80 -9.65 2.52 -11.55
C LEU A 80 -9.84 1.13 -10.96
N TYR A 81 -9.63 0.11 -11.79
CA TYR A 81 -9.76 -1.27 -11.33
C TYR A 81 -8.62 -1.62 -10.37
N ILE A 82 -8.97 -1.99 -9.15
CA ILE A 82 -8.09 -2.65 -8.18
C ILE A 82 -8.58 -4.08 -8.03
N ARG A 83 -7.66 -5.04 -8.05
CA ARG A 83 -7.98 -6.45 -7.80
C ARG A 83 -8.55 -6.58 -6.39
N LYS A 84 -9.67 -7.28 -6.24
CA LYS A 84 -10.23 -7.62 -4.95
C LYS A 84 -9.25 -8.53 -4.19
N LEU A 85 -8.96 -8.17 -2.95
CA LEU A 85 -8.01 -8.89 -2.10
C LEU A 85 -8.78 -9.87 -1.21
N ALA A 86 -8.34 -11.12 -1.17
CA ALA A 86 -8.99 -12.15 -0.37
C ALA A 86 -9.03 -11.79 1.14
N GLY A 87 -8.01 -11.10 1.65
CA GLY A 87 -7.98 -10.64 3.02
C GLY A 87 -9.07 -9.62 3.37
N LEU A 88 -9.61 -8.87 2.40
CA LEU A 88 -10.73 -7.96 2.64
C LEU A 88 -12.06 -8.68 2.80
N ASP A 89 -12.29 -9.74 2.02
CA ASP A 89 -13.46 -10.59 2.17
C ASP A 89 -13.41 -11.33 3.51
N ALA A 90 -12.23 -11.77 3.92
CA ALA A 90 -12.01 -12.39 5.22
C ALA A 90 -12.35 -11.45 6.40
N ILE A 91 -12.10 -10.13 6.27
CA ILE A 91 -12.51 -9.16 7.30
C ILE A 91 -14.04 -9.14 7.46
N GLU A 92 -14.79 -9.07 6.36
CA GLU A 92 -16.25 -9.06 6.40
C GLU A 92 -16.82 -10.37 7.00
N GLU A 93 -16.22 -11.51 6.61
CA GLU A 93 -16.59 -12.82 7.17
C GLU A 93 -16.27 -12.91 8.66
N ALA A 94 -15.10 -12.45 9.10
CA ALA A 94 -14.68 -12.50 10.49
C ALA A 94 -15.57 -11.62 11.39
N VAL A 95 -15.95 -10.41 10.92
CA VAL A 95 -16.90 -9.56 11.64
C VAL A 95 -18.28 -10.21 11.69
N GLY A 96 -18.75 -10.82 10.60
CA GLY A 96 -20.02 -11.58 10.59
C GLY A 96 -20.03 -12.69 11.63
N ARG A 97 -18.98 -13.49 11.70
CA ARG A 97 -18.84 -14.54 12.74
C ARG A 97 -18.78 -13.96 14.15
N ALA A 98 -18.09 -12.83 14.36
CA ALA A 98 -18.05 -12.17 15.65
C ALA A 98 -19.46 -11.76 16.10
N THR A 99 -20.26 -11.24 15.17
CA THR A 99 -21.66 -10.89 15.40
C THR A 99 -22.50 -12.11 15.81
N GLU A 100 -22.40 -13.21 15.05
CA GLU A 100 -23.12 -14.46 15.34
C GLU A 100 -22.76 -15.04 16.71
N MET A 101 -21.49 -14.90 17.09
CA MET A 101 -20.98 -15.39 18.39
C MET A 101 -21.28 -14.44 19.56
N GLY A 102 -21.74 -13.21 19.31
CA GLY A 102 -21.91 -12.16 20.31
C GLY A 102 -20.60 -11.75 20.99
N LYS A 103 -19.45 -11.88 20.27
CA LYS A 103 -18.11 -11.59 20.78
C LYS A 103 -17.51 -10.34 20.11
N PRO A 104 -16.59 -9.65 20.80
CA PRO A 104 -15.97 -8.46 20.22
C PRO A 104 -15.01 -8.79 19.06
N VAL A 105 -14.77 -7.78 18.23
CA VAL A 105 -13.66 -7.70 17.27
C VAL A 105 -12.56 -6.85 17.90
N LEU A 106 -11.32 -7.33 17.87
CA LEU A 106 -10.14 -6.55 18.29
C LEU A 106 -9.41 -6.08 17.05
N PHE A 107 -9.10 -4.78 16.97
CA PHE A 107 -8.38 -4.18 15.87
C PHE A 107 -7.15 -3.41 16.37
N ILE A 108 -5.97 -3.66 15.81
CA ILE A 108 -4.73 -2.93 16.14
C ILE A 108 -4.21 -2.24 14.88
N PRO A 109 -4.17 -0.87 14.84
CA PRO A 109 -3.72 -0.11 13.68
C PRO A 109 -2.19 0.02 13.60
N GLY A 110 -1.45 -1.01 14.02
CA GLY A 110 0.01 -0.95 14.15
C GLY A 110 0.49 -0.31 15.44
N LEU A 111 1.81 -0.28 15.62
CA LEU A 111 2.48 0.24 16.82
C LEU A 111 3.35 1.47 16.55
N GLN A 112 3.20 2.13 15.41
CA GLN A 112 3.91 3.35 15.05
C GLN A 112 3.01 4.59 15.10
N GLU A 113 3.63 5.76 14.97
CA GLU A 113 2.92 7.04 14.89
C GLU A 113 2.27 7.24 13.51
N LEU A 114 1.51 8.33 13.36
CA LEU A 114 0.82 8.66 12.09
C LEU A 114 1.73 9.18 10.98
N ASP A 115 3.01 9.39 11.24
CA ASP A 115 4.02 9.69 10.22
C ASP A 115 4.40 8.47 9.37
N GLU A 116 4.13 7.26 9.88
CA GLU A 116 4.31 6.02 9.13
C GLU A 116 3.10 5.71 8.24
N ILE A 117 3.38 5.50 6.95
CA ILE A 117 2.35 5.24 5.92
C ILE A 117 1.54 3.98 6.26
N GLU A 118 2.16 2.99 6.87
CA GLU A 118 1.53 1.74 7.30
C GLU A 118 0.46 1.99 8.38
N THR A 119 0.74 2.90 9.32
CA THR A 119 -0.22 3.29 10.36
C THR A 119 -1.42 4.04 9.76
N ILE A 120 -1.16 4.93 8.79
CA ILE A 120 -2.23 5.63 8.05
C ILE A 120 -3.11 4.61 7.31
N ALA A 121 -2.50 3.62 6.65
CA ALA A 121 -3.23 2.55 5.99
C ALA A 121 -4.07 1.73 6.98
N GLY A 122 -3.50 1.39 8.14
CA GLY A 122 -4.22 0.70 9.22
C GLY A 122 -5.42 1.48 9.74
N VAL A 123 -5.27 2.79 9.99
CA VAL A 123 -6.37 3.67 10.42
C VAL A 123 -7.45 3.80 9.34
N SER A 124 -7.07 3.85 8.08
CA SER A 124 -8.05 3.87 6.96
C SER A 124 -8.87 2.58 6.90
N ILE A 125 -8.24 1.42 7.10
CA ILE A 125 -8.93 0.12 7.17
C ILE A 125 -9.81 0.04 8.41
N LEU A 126 -9.37 0.61 9.55
CA LEU A 126 -10.16 0.70 10.77
C LEU A 126 -11.52 1.37 10.51
N GLY A 127 -11.57 2.45 9.72
CA GLY A 127 -12.81 3.11 9.37
C GLY A 127 -13.83 2.17 8.70
N ARG A 128 -13.37 1.31 7.81
CA ARG A 128 -14.22 0.31 7.17
C ARG A 128 -14.68 -0.76 8.15
N VAL A 129 -13.77 -1.29 8.96
CA VAL A 129 -14.10 -2.29 10.00
C VAL A 129 -15.11 -1.70 10.99
N ALA A 130 -14.88 -0.47 11.47
CA ALA A 130 -15.80 0.22 12.38
C ALA A 130 -17.19 0.43 11.77
N LYS A 131 -17.26 0.71 10.46
CA LYS A 131 -18.55 0.83 9.78
C LYS A 131 -19.32 -0.48 9.74
N ILE A 132 -18.64 -1.59 9.44
CA ILE A 132 -19.24 -2.93 9.41
C ILE A 132 -19.67 -3.35 10.82
N THR A 133 -18.80 -3.17 11.83
CA THR A 133 -19.13 -3.51 13.22
C THR A 133 -20.28 -2.67 13.75
N ALA A 134 -20.36 -1.37 13.39
CA ALA A 134 -21.49 -0.51 13.74
C ALA A 134 -22.80 -0.97 13.10
N GLN A 135 -22.79 -1.41 11.83
CA GLN A 135 -23.97 -1.92 11.15
C GLN A 135 -24.53 -3.18 11.80
N TYR A 136 -23.66 -4.07 12.26
CA TYR A 136 -24.02 -5.32 12.91
C TYR A 136 -24.12 -5.21 14.44
N GLU A 137 -23.89 -4.04 15.01
CA GLU A 137 -23.87 -3.78 16.47
C GLU A 137 -22.87 -4.69 17.21
N THR A 138 -21.79 -5.07 16.53
CA THR A 138 -20.73 -5.91 17.10
C THR A 138 -19.77 -5.04 17.91
N PRO A 139 -19.43 -5.42 19.16
CA PRO A 139 -18.46 -4.66 19.95
C PRO A 139 -17.09 -4.61 19.29
N LEU A 140 -16.49 -3.41 19.20
CA LEU A 140 -15.18 -3.19 18.64
C LEU A 140 -14.22 -2.69 19.74
N ILE A 141 -13.02 -3.25 19.80
CA ILE A 141 -11.95 -2.88 20.74
C ILE A 141 -10.71 -2.49 19.95
N VAL A 142 -10.24 -1.26 20.13
CA VAL A 142 -9.09 -0.73 19.38
C VAL A 142 -8.05 -0.20 20.37
N PRO A 143 -7.12 -1.05 20.85
CA PRO A 143 -5.99 -0.59 21.64
C PRO A 143 -4.98 0.14 20.77
N VAL A 144 -4.49 1.29 21.23
CA VAL A 144 -3.50 2.10 20.52
C VAL A 144 -2.36 2.49 21.44
N ARG A 145 -1.16 2.66 20.83
CA ARG A 145 0.07 2.97 21.55
C ARG A 145 0.36 4.47 21.64
N TYR A 146 -0.07 5.26 20.66
CA TYR A 146 0.26 6.67 20.56
C TYR A 146 -0.97 7.58 20.65
N PRO A 147 -0.85 8.73 21.36
CA PRO A 147 -1.98 9.67 21.51
C PRO A 147 -2.49 10.24 20.17
N MET A 148 -1.60 10.45 19.19
CA MET A 148 -2.01 10.92 17.85
C MET A 148 -2.85 9.87 17.12
N VAL A 149 -2.47 8.58 17.24
CA VAL A 149 -3.24 7.46 16.67
C VAL A 149 -4.57 7.30 17.41
N LEU A 150 -4.60 7.57 18.74
CA LEU A 150 -5.84 7.59 19.51
C LEU A 150 -6.83 8.62 18.94
N ALA A 151 -6.37 9.87 18.77
CA ALA A 151 -7.22 10.95 18.25
C ALA A 151 -7.76 10.63 16.85
N ALA A 152 -6.86 10.25 15.92
CA ALA A 152 -7.26 9.89 14.56
C ALA A 152 -8.19 8.65 14.53
N GLY A 153 -7.91 7.65 15.35
CA GLY A 153 -8.75 6.45 15.46
C GLY A 153 -10.15 6.77 15.99
N GLN A 154 -10.25 7.62 17.01
CA GLN A 154 -11.54 8.07 17.56
C GLN A 154 -12.36 8.82 16.51
N ASP A 155 -11.75 9.75 15.78
CA ASP A 155 -12.42 10.51 14.72
C ASP A 155 -12.92 9.60 13.60
N VAL A 156 -12.09 8.66 13.14
CA VAL A 156 -12.43 7.74 12.07
C VAL A 156 -13.55 6.77 12.49
N VAL A 157 -13.49 6.24 13.72
CA VAL A 157 -14.53 5.36 14.25
C VAL A 157 -15.84 6.11 14.45
N GLU A 158 -15.81 7.32 15.02
CA GLU A 158 -16.99 8.17 15.19
C GLU A 158 -17.65 8.48 13.83
N GLN A 159 -16.84 8.84 12.83
CA GLN A 159 -17.35 9.06 11.48
C GLN A 159 -17.99 7.78 10.90
N ALA A 160 -17.38 6.62 11.08
CA ALA A 160 -17.90 5.34 10.61
C ALA A 160 -19.26 5.00 11.24
N TYR A 161 -19.42 5.27 12.56
CA TYR A 161 -20.69 5.09 13.25
C TYR A 161 -21.77 6.06 12.75
N ARG A 162 -21.41 7.32 12.47
CA ARG A 162 -22.31 8.30 11.84
C ARG A 162 -22.77 7.85 10.46
N GLU A 163 -21.84 7.39 9.62
CA GLU A 163 -22.15 6.88 8.29
C GLU A 163 -23.02 5.60 8.31
N ALA A 164 -22.90 4.78 9.35
CA ALA A 164 -23.75 3.61 9.57
C ALA A 164 -25.13 3.97 10.14
N GLY A 165 -25.40 5.25 10.49
CA GLY A 165 -26.64 5.68 11.12
C GLY A 165 -26.77 5.22 12.58
N LYS A 166 -25.65 4.94 13.24
CA LYS A 166 -25.59 4.42 14.63
C LYS A 166 -24.80 5.36 15.56
N SER A 167 -24.92 6.67 15.37
CA SER A 167 -24.19 7.67 16.16
C SER A 167 -24.41 7.52 17.67
N ASP A 168 -25.61 7.14 18.09
CA ASP A 168 -25.96 6.99 19.50
C ASP A 168 -25.27 5.77 20.17
N SER A 169 -24.81 4.82 19.37
CA SER A 169 -24.09 3.62 19.85
C SER A 169 -22.58 3.83 19.92
N TYR A 170 -22.08 4.98 19.48
CA TYR A 170 -20.65 5.27 19.55
C TYR A 170 -20.19 5.50 20.99
N ASN A 171 -19.10 4.83 21.35
CA ASN A 171 -18.41 5.03 22.62
C ASN A 171 -16.93 5.39 22.37
N LYS A 172 -16.44 6.47 22.97
CA LYS A 172 -15.03 6.88 22.89
C LYS A 172 -14.06 5.82 23.38
N ASP A 173 -14.48 5.00 24.35
CA ASP A 173 -13.66 3.93 24.92
C ASP A 173 -13.44 2.75 23.94
N THR A 174 -14.13 2.74 22.80
CA THR A 174 -13.87 1.80 21.70
C THR A 174 -12.43 1.90 21.24
N VAL A 175 -11.89 3.12 21.09
CA VAL A 175 -10.48 3.38 20.81
C VAL A 175 -9.83 3.90 22.08
N ARG A 176 -8.87 3.16 22.61
CA ARG A 176 -8.27 3.49 23.91
C ARG A 176 -6.76 3.41 23.89
N TYR A 177 -6.12 4.39 24.52
CA TYR A 177 -4.70 4.36 24.80
C TYR A 177 -4.41 3.29 25.84
N VAL A 178 -3.35 2.51 25.61
CA VAL A 178 -2.97 1.39 26.47
C VAL A 178 -1.65 1.65 27.18
N ALA A 179 -0.57 1.77 26.42
CA ALA A 179 0.76 2.02 26.93
C ALA A 179 1.67 2.57 25.84
N GLY A 180 2.58 3.48 26.18
CA GLY A 180 3.59 4.02 25.25
C GLY A 180 4.79 3.09 25.05
N ASP A 181 5.12 2.25 26.03
CA ASP A 181 6.15 1.23 25.90
C ASP A 181 5.65 0.04 25.08
N GLN A 182 6.49 -0.45 24.19
CA GLN A 182 6.15 -1.51 23.24
C GLN A 182 5.79 -2.83 23.92
N MET A 183 6.58 -3.26 24.90
CA MET A 183 6.35 -4.52 25.59
C MET A 183 5.21 -4.44 26.59
N ALA A 184 5.02 -3.29 27.25
CA ALA A 184 3.85 -3.04 28.10
C ALA A 184 2.55 -3.04 27.27
N PHE A 185 2.60 -2.48 26.05
CA PHE A 185 1.48 -2.56 25.10
C PHE A 185 1.15 -4.01 24.75
N ALA A 186 2.16 -4.79 24.32
CA ALA A 186 1.98 -6.20 23.96
C ALA A 186 1.41 -7.01 25.13
N ALA A 187 1.96 -6.83 26.34
CA ALA A 187 1.48 -7.52 27.54
C ALA A 187 0.01 -7.18 27.87
N THR A 188 -0.36 -5.90 27.72
CA THR A 188 -1.74 -5.47 27.97
C THR A 188 -2.70 -6.01 26.90
N VAL A 189 -2.31 -5.99 25.62
CA VAL A 189 -3.10 -6.58 24.52
C VAL A 189 -3.27 -8.09 24.73
N ASN A 190 -2.21 -8.80 25.12
CA ASN A 190 -2.32 -10.23 25.44
C ASN A 190 -3.31 -10.49 26.59
N GLY A 191 -3.27 -9.63 27.62
CA GLY A 191 -4.26 -9.67 28.70
C GLY A 191 -5.70 -9.45 28.21
N MET A 192 -5.90 -8.55 27.23
CA MET A 192 -7.21 -8.34 26.58
C MET A 192 -7.65 -9.56 25.78
N LEU A 193 -6.77 -10.13 24.94
CA LEU A 193 -7.04 -11.32 24.13
C LEU A 193 -7.50 -12.50 25.00
N MET A 194 -6.84 -12.73 26.11
CA MET A 194 -7.18 -13.84 27.00
C MET A 194 -8.44 -13.60 27.81
N ARG A 195 -8.76 -12.34 28.17
CA ARG A 195 -9.89 -11.99 29.00
C ARG A 195 -11.17 -11.78 28.18
N GLU A 196 -11.09 -10.98 27.12
CA GLU A 196 -12.24 -10.64 26.28
C GLU A 196 -12.57 -11.74 25.27
N ARG A 197 -11.58 -12.58 24.90
CA ARG A 197 -11.65 -13.65 23.91
C ARG A 197 -12.40 -13.22 22.64
N PRO A 198 -11.88 -12.20 21.92
CA PRO A 198 -12.51 -11.71 20.72
C PRO A 198 -12.68 -12.83 19.69
N ALA A 199 -13.75 -12.79 18.90
CA ALA A 199 -13.96 -13.77 17.84
C ALA A 199 -13.02 -13.51 16.65
N ALA A 200 -12.68 -12.26 16.41
CA ALA A 200 -11.75 -11.86 15.36
C ALA A 200 -10.71 -10.86 15.86
N ASN A 201 -9.46 -11.05 15.43
CA ASN A 201 -8.34 -10.14 15.65
C ASN A 201 -7.84 -9.63 14.30
N ILE A 202 -7.74 -8.33 14.17
CA ILE A 202 -7.30 -7.65 12.93
C ILE A 202 -6.08 -6.80 13.26
N TYR A 203 -4.94 -7.12 12.66
CA TYR A 203 -3.66 -6.45 12.86
C TYR A 203 -3.24 -5.76 11.56
N MET A 204 -3.36 -4.43 11.46
CA MET A 204 -3.11 -3.70 10.21
C MET A 204 -2.16 -2.54 10.46
N GLY A 205 -0.95 -2.59 9.92
CA GLY A 205 0.03 -1.50 10.06
C GLY A 205 1.45 -1.98 10.30
N ALA A 206 2.27 -1.11 10.91
CA ALA A 206 3.65 -1.42 11.27
C ALA A 206 3.71 -2.12 12.64
N PHE A 207 4.40 -3.26 12.67
CA PHE A 207 4.65 -4.07 13.86
C PHE A 207 6.14 -4.39 13.96
N PHE A 208 6.55 -4.95 15.12
CA PHE A 208 7.92 -5.38 15.41
C PHE A 208 7.91 -6.77 16.07
N ALA A 209 8.85 -7.01 17.01
CA ALA A 209 9.00 -8.29 17.67
C ALA A 209 7.76 -8.75 18.48
N GLU A 210 6.92 -7.82 18.94
CA GLU A 210 5.66 -8.11 19.63
C GLU A 210 4.61 -8.78 18.78
N SER A 211 4.72 -8.66 17.45
CA SER A 211 3.75 -9.25 16.51
C SER A 211 3.57 -10.75 16.72
N LEU A 212 4.67 -11.49 16.91
CA LEU A 212 4.62 -12.93 17.15
C LEU A 212 3.87 -13.24 18.47
N VAL A 213 4.19 -12.53 19.54
CA VAL A 213 3.59 -12.79 20.86
C VAL A 213 2.10 -12.48 20.87
N ILE A 214 1.70 -11.39 20.22
CA ILE A 214 0.28 -11.00 20.10
C ILE A 214 -0.48 -12.01 19.22
N ALA A 215 0.08 -12.38 18.06
CA ALA A 215 -0.57 -13.30 17.15
C ALA A 215 -0.67 -14.72 17.73
N GLU A 216 0.35 -15.23 18.39
CA GLU A 216 0.29 -16.52 19.09
C GLU A 216 -0.75 -16.52 20.21
N THR A 217 -0.83 -15.43 21.00
CA THR A 217 -1.85 -15.31 22.04
C THR A 217 -3.26 -15.30 21.44
N GLY A 218 -3.48 -14.59 20.34
CA GLY A 218 -4.75 -14.57 19.63
C GLY A 218 -5.14 -15.94 19.07
N ASN A 219 -4.18 -16.68 18.54
CA ASN A 219 -4.38 -18.07 18.08
C ASN A 219 -4.76 -18.99 19.27
N ALA A 220 -4.04 -18.89 20.38
CA ALA A 220 -4.35 -19.64 21.60
C ALA A 220 -5.74 -19.29 22.18
N ALA A 221 -6.20 -18.05 22.00
CA ALA A 221 -7.56 -17.63 22.39
C ALA A 221 -8.66 -18.18 21.48
N GLY A 222 -8.30 -18.76 20.32
CA GLY A 222 -9.21 -19.33 19.33
C GLY A 222 -9.91 -18.29 18.45
N SER A 223 -9.29 -17.13 18.26
CA SER A 223 -9.80 -16.05 17.41
C SER A 223 -9.41 -16.27 15.94
N ILE A 224 -10.26 -15.86 15.00
CA ILE A 224 -9.85 -15.71 13.60
C ILE A 224 -8.90 -14.52 13.51
N GLN A 225 -7.77 -14.71 12.87
CA GLN A 225 -6.73 -13.70 12.82
C GLN A 225 -6.45 -13.24 11.39
N ILE A 226 -6.52 -11.93 11.17
CA ILE A 226 -6.22 -11.29 9.90
C ILE A 226 -5.13 -10.25 10.13
N ALA A 227 -4.00 -10.40 9.47
CA ALA A 227 -2.88 -9.47 9.58
C ALA A 227 -2.58 -8.77 8.26
N GLY A 228 -2.02 -7.57 8.33
CA GLY A 228 -1.51 -6.83 7.18
C GLY A 228 -0.34 -5.94 7.59
N THR A 229 0.82 -6.19 7.03
CA THR A 229 2.01 -5.37 7.25
C THR A 229 2.87 -5.29 5.99
N ALA A 230 3.55 -4.17 5.80
CA ALA A 230 4.54 -4.01 4.75
C ALA A 230 5.97 -4.33 5.22
N ARG A 231 6.16 -4.63 6.51
CA ARG A 231 7.47 -4.96 7.10
C ARG A 231 7.87 -6.41 6.78
N PRO A 232 8.89 -6.66 5.94
CA PRO A 232 9.28 -8.01 5.56
C PRO A 232 9.70 -8.88 6.75
N GLU A 233 10.27 -8.27 7.79
CA GLU A 233 10.74 -8.94 9.00
C GLU A 233 9.61 -9.55 9.82
N GLN A 234 8.39 -9.00 9.70
CA GLN A 234 7.22 -9.41 10.47
C GLN A 234 6.30 -10.37 9.71
N LEU A 235 6.39 -10.39 8.39
CA LEU A 235 5.56 -11.25 7.54
C LEU A 235 5.62 -12.73 7.93
N PRO A 236 6.80 -13.35 8.20
CA PRO A 236 6.86 -14.76 8.57
C PRO A 236 6.07 -15.09 9.82
N PHE A 237 6.05 -14.18 10.80
CA PHE A 237 5.32 -14.38 12.07
C PHE A 237 3.81 -14.34 11.86
N PHE A 238 3.32 -13.38 11.07
CA PHE A 238 1.90 -13.30 10.75
C PHE A 238 1.44 -14.43 9.83
N ILE A 239 2.27 -14.85 8.86
CA ILE A 239 1.94 -16.00 8.00
C ILE A 239 1.82 -17.30 8.80
N ALA A 240 2.65 -17.45 9.85
CA ALA A 240 2.64 -18.65 10.69
C ALA A 240 1.46 -18.69 11.69
N ALA A 241 1.01 -17.52 12.18
CA ALA A 241 0.07 -17.42 13.29
C ALA A 241 -1.33 -16.91 12.91
N CYS A 242 -1.49 -16.32 11.70
CA CYS A 242 -2.76 -15.74 11.27
C CYS A 242 -3.39 -16.54 10.14
N ASP A 243 -4.73 -16.55 10.07
CA ASP A 243 -5.50 -17.25 9.04
C ASP A 243 -5.38 -16.57 7.68
N TYR A 244 -5.28 -15.24 7.67
CA TYR A 244 -5.10 -14.43 6.45
C TYR A 244 -4.04 -13.36 6.67
N THR A 245 -3.18 -13.17 5.66
CA THR A 245 -2.13 -12.16 5.72
C THR A 245 -2.08 -11.34 4.44
N LEU A 246 -2.23 -10.01 4.57
CA LEU A 246 -1.97 -9.03 3.52
C LEU A 246 -0.49 -8.67 3.53
N MET A 247 0.21 -8.95 2.43
CA MET A 247 1.67 -8.85 2.38
C MET A 247 2.12 -7.60 1.64
N GLY A 248 2.96 -6.79 2.30
CA GLY A 248 3.64 -5.67 1.66
C GLY A 248 2.67 -4.65 1.08
N GLU A 249 2.68 -4.50 -0.23
CA GLU A 249 1.81 -3.55 -0.93
C GLU A 249 0.31 -3.87 -0.87
N GLU A 250 -0.08 -5.11 -0.53
CA GLU A 250 -1.48 -5.46 -0.37
C GLU A 250 -2.15 -4.68 0.77
N LEU A 251 -1.40 -4.31 1.82
CA LEU A 251 -1.90 -3.43 2.88
C LEU A 251 -2.33 -2.06 2.33
N TYR A 252 -1.50 -1.46 1.47
CA TYR A 252 -1.81 -0.16 0.84
C TYR A 252 -2.92 -0.28 -0.19
N ALA A 253 -2.93 -1.38 -0.95
CA ALA A 253 -4.01 -1.66 -1.89
C ALA A 253 -5.35 -1.86 -1.19
N ALA A 254 -5.37 -2.53 -0.03
CA ALA A 254 -6.54 -2.69 0.83
C ALA A 254 -7.05 -1.33 1.33
N SER A 255 -6.15 -0.50 1.86
CA SER A 255 -6.47 0.85 2.31
C SER A 255 -7.08 1.70 1.18
N ALA A 256 -6.44 1.72 0.00
CA ALA A 256 -6.94 2.46 -1.16
C ALA A 256 -8.28 1.93 -1.69
N TYR A 257 -8.48 0.61 -1.66
CA TYR A 257 -9.73 -0.03 -2.07
C TYR A 257 -10.90 0.33 -1.14
N LEU A 258 -10.64 0.36 0.17
CA LEU A 258 -11.69 0.60 1.18
C LEU A 258 -12.02 2.08 1.35
N SER A 259 -11.01 2.97 1.30
CA SER A 259 -11.21 4.42 1.44
C SER A 259 -11.79 5.07 0.19
N HIS A 260 -11.59 4.45 -1.00
CA HIS A 260 -11.91 5.06 -2.29
C HIS A 260 -11.27 6.44 -2.50
N GLU A 261 -10.22 6.77 -1.75
CA GLU A 261 -9.55 8.05 -1.87
C GLU A 261 -8.80 8.19 -3.20
N PRO A 262 -9.08 9.24 -4.00
CA PRO A 262 -8.46 9.42 -5.31
C PRO A 262 -6.94 9.53 -5.29
N LEU A 263 -6.36 10.03 -4.19
CA LEU A 263 -4.91 10.14 -4.03
C LEU A 263 -4.26 8.76 -3.87
N LEU A 264 -4.83 7.92 -3.01
CA LEU A 264 -4.33 6.57 -2.76
C LEU A 264 -4.50 5.68 -4.00
N LEU A 265 -5.68 5.74 -4.64
CA LEU A 265 -5.96 5.02 -5.89
C LEU A 265 -5.03 5.43 -7.03
N GLY A 266 -4.80 6.73 -7.19
CA GLY A 266 -3.90 7.28 -8.21
C GLY A 266 -2.44 6.91 -7.97
N GLY A 267 -1.98 6.98 -6.72
CA GLY A 267 -0.64 6.58 -6.31
C GLY A 267 -0.37 5.10 -6.60
N LEU A 268 -1.28 4.21 -6.21
CA LEU A 268 -1.16 2.77 -6.44
C LEU A 268 -1.10 2.43 -7.93
N LYS A 269 -1.99 3.02 -8.74
CA LYS A 269 -2.00 2.81 -10.21
C LYS A 269 -0.79 3.43 -10.91
N GLY A 270 -0.29 4.54 -10.41
CA GLY A 270 0.98 5.10 -10.87
C GLY A 270 2.15 4.14 -10.64
N GLN A 271 2.23 3.51 -9.47
CA GLN A 271 3.24 2.48 -9.17
C GLN A 271 3.09 1.25 -10.06
N ASP A 272 1.87 0.76 -10.32
CA ASP A 272 1.62 -0.37 -11.23
C ASP A 272 2.18 -0.10 -12.63
N LEU A 273 1.95 1.11 -13.18
CA LEU A 273 2.49 1.49 -14.48
C LEU A 273 4.02 1.44 -14.50
N ILE A 274 4.67 1.92 -13.45
CA ILE A 274 6.14 1.93 -13.37
C ILE A 274 6.70 0.53 -13.23
N LYS A 275 6.06 -0.35 -12.47
CA LYS A 275 6.45 -1.76 -12.40
C LYS A 275 6.44 -2.40 -13.80
N VAL A 276 5.38 -2.15 -14.58
CA VAL A 276 5.28 -2.63 -15.97
C VAL A 276 6.42 -2.06 -16.82
N LEU A 277 6.71 -0.77 -16.70
CA LEU A 277 7.78 -0.12 -17.44
C LEU A 277 9.15 -0.69 -17.06
N LEU A 278 9.42 -0.92 -15.78
CA LEU A 278 10.66 -1.56 -15.32
C LEU A 278 10.80 -2.99 -15.87
N VAL A 279 9.74 -3.79 -15.85
CA VAL A 279 9.75 -5.13 -16.43
C VAL A 279 10.06 -5.07 -17.94
N LEU A 280 9.47 -4.13 -18.67
CA LEU A 280 9.76 -3.94 -20.10
C LEU A 280 11.21 -3.53 -20.35
N ILE A 281 11.78 -2.64 -19.51
CA ILE A 281 13.20 -2.24 -19.60
C ILE A 281 14.10 -3.47 -19.39
N VAL A 282 13.84 -4.27 -18.37
CA VAL A 282 14.63 -5.49 -18.08
C VAL A 282 14.54 -6.49 -19.23
N LEU A 283 13.32 -6.76 -19.74
CA LEU A 283 13.12 -7.67 -20.86
C LEU A 283 13.82 -7.19 -22.14
N THR A 284 13.75 -5.89 -22.41
CA THR A 284 14.46 -5.28 -23.56
C THR A 284 15.97 -5.46 -23.40
N GLY A 285 16.51 -5.24 -22.19
CA GLY A 285 17.93 -5.48 -21.90
C GLY A 285 18.35 -6.93 -22.12
N ILE A 286 17.56 -7.88 -21.69
CA ILE A 286 17.83 -9.32 -21.92
C ILE A 286 17.85 -9.63 -23.44
N ILE A 287 16.87 -9.13 -24.18
CA ILE A 287 16.79 -9.34 -25.63
C ILE A 287 18.01 -8.74 -26.34
N LEU A 288 18.39 -7.50 -26.00
CA LEU A 288 19.56 -6.85 -26.57
C LEU A 288 20.86 -7.58 -26.24
N MET A 289 20.99 -8.16 -25.04
CA MET A 289 22.13 -8.99 -24.68
C MET A 289 22.23 -10.26 -25.56
N LEU A 290 21.12 -10.86 -25.92
CA LEU A 290 21.09 -12.05 -26.80
C LEU A 290 21.55 -11.71 -28.22
N PHE A 291 21.35 -10.48 -28.68
CA PHE A 291 21.69 -10.02 -30.03
C PHE A 291 23.01 -9.21 -30.11
N SER A 292 23.91 -9.31 -29.10
CA SER A 292 25.24 -8.67 -29.09
C SER A 292 25.30 -7.14 -29.04
N SER A 293 24.18 -6.46 -28.81
CA SER A 293 24.12 -4.99 -28.72
C SER A 293 24.18 -4.46 -27.28
N ALA A 294 24.75 -5.25 -26.35
CA ALA A 294 24.65 -5.01 -24.92
C ALA A 294 25.45 -3.80 -24.40
N GLU A 295 26.56 -3.44 -25.05
CA GLU A 295 27.44 -2.38 -24.55
C GLU A 295 26.77 -1.00 -24.51
N THR A 296 26.02 -0.66 -25.54
CA THR A 296 25.28 0.61 -25.63
C THR A 296 24.16 0.68 -24.55
N TYR A 297 23.49 -0.45 -24.28
CA TYR A 297 22.45 -0.52 -23.25
C TYR A 297 23.04 -0.40 -21.85
N LEU A 298 24.14 -1.11 -21.58
CA LEU A 298 24.82 -1.08 -20.28
C LEU A 298 25.49 0.27 -19.98
N SER A 299 25.99 0.97 -20.99
CA SER A 299 26.59 2.30 -20.81
C SER A 299 25.56 3.32 -20.27
N TRP A 300 24.30 3.14 -20.58
CA TRP A 300 23.23 4.02 -20.10
C TRP A 300 22.94 3.87 -18.59
N PHE A 301 23.22 2.71 -18.02
CA PHE A 301 23.08 2.44 -16.58
C PHE A 301 24.40 2.60 -15.80
N ARG A 302 25.54 2.79 -16.48
CA ARG A 302 26.80 3.02 -15.81
C ARG A 302 26.77 4.35 -15.06
N ILE A 303 26.96 4.25 -13.75
CA ILE A 303 27.23 5.39 -12.89
C ILE A 303 28.76 5.55 -12.91
N SER A 304 29.25 6.58 -13.58
CA SER A 304 30.66 6.95 -13.58
C SER A 304 31.07 7.60 -12.27
#